data_895f61a5a45897ab0715f171edf4d8c4
#
_entry.id   895f61a5a45897ab0715f171edf4d8c4
#
_cell.length_a   1.000
_cell.length_b   1.000
_cell.length_c   1.000
_cell.angle_alpha   90.00
_cell.angle_beta   90.00
_cell.angle_gamma   90.00
#
_symmetry.space_group_name_H-M   'P 1'
#
loop_
_entity.id
_entity.type
_entity.pdbx_description
1 polymer ?
#
loop_
_entity_poly.entity_id
_entity_poly.type
_entity_poly.pdbx_seq_one_letter_code
_entity_poly.pdbx_strand_id
1 'polypeptide(L)'
;GIFWSFGALVVRFIEDAQSVPWQYLFFRGFTIFIIINFYLFVKEGKSFTKNYKKIGASGILGGISLGIAMMCFIWSITHTTVAVTLLMLAAMPFMTAILGYIFLKEKVSNTTLTAIIVAAIGIIFMAFNSREIGTLFGLVIGLLSALGFSFFSVSLRWRKNTPTFTTVAVAGLFCGTFSFFVLIFSDADFFTTFRNSSLSALHGTLVCSGMILYSIG
;
A
#
# COMPACT_ATOMS: atom_id res chain seq x y z
N GLY A 1 8.47 -3.30 -10.82
CA GLY A 1 7.54 -4.44 -10.71
C GLY A 1 8.09 -5.59 -9.86
N ILE A 2 9.28 -6.12 -10.16
CA ILE A 2 9.83 -7.36 -9.57
C ILE A 2 9.83 -7.34 -8.03
N PHE A 3 10.38 -6.29 -7.40
CA PHE A 3 10.45 -6.20 -5.93
C PHE A 3 9.06 -6.22 -5.25
N TRP A 4 8.05 -5.64 -5.89
CA TRP A 4 6.69 -5.63 -5.36
C TRP A 4 5.97 -6.97 -5.53
N SER A 5 6.33 -7.73 -6.57
CA SER A 5 5.79 -9.09 -6.77
C SER A 5 6.20 -10.06 -5.67
N PHE A 6 7.39 -9.88 -5.08
CA PHE A 6 7.83 -10.69 -3.95
C PHE A 6 7.03 -10.46 -2.67
N GLY A 7 6.32 -9.34 -2.54
CA GLY A 7 5.52 -9.05 -1.36
C GLY A 7 4.44 -10.11 -1.09
N ALA A 8 3.73 -10.52 -2.13
CA ALA A 8 2.71 -11.57 -2.02
C ALA A 8 3.32 -12.93 -1.66
N LEU A 9 4.53 -13.20 -2.16
CA LEU A 9 5.26 -14.42 -1.82
C LEU A 9 5.67 -14.44 -0.35
N VAL A 10 6.17 -13.33 0.18
CA VAL A 10 6.57 -13.22 1.59
C VAL A 10 5.39 -13.51 2.53
N VAL A 11 4.19 -12.99 2.22
CA VAL A 11 2.98 -13.23 3.03
C VAL A 11 2.65 -14.74 3.11
N ARG A 12 2.90 -15.50 2.05
CA ARG A 12 2.66 -16.95 2.04
C ARG A 12 3.58 -17.76 2.97
N PHE A 13 4.74 -17.22 3.31
CA PHE A 13 5.69 -17.87 4.23
C PHE A 13 5.43 -17.50 5.71
N ILE A 14 4.47 -16.64 5.98
CA ILE A 14 4.08 -16.27 7.34
C ILE A 14 3.19 -17.37 7.91
N GLU A 15 3.59 -17.86 9.07
CA GLU A 15 2.81 -18.84 9.83
C GLU A 15 1.57 -18.13 10.39
N ASP A 16 0.40 -18.76 10.20
CA ASP A 16 -0.91 -18.24 10.66
C ASP A 16 -1.19 -16.79 10.25
N ALA A 17 -0.88 -16.45 8.98
CA ALA A 17 -0.98 -15.09 8.47
C ALA A 17 -2.36 -14.42 8.71
N GLN A 18 -3.44 -15.22 8.84
CA GLN A 18 -4.78 -14.71 9.14
C GLN A 18 -4.95 -14.25 10.59
N SER A 19 -4.23 -14.87 11.52
CA SER A 19 -4.32 -14.56 12.96
C SER A 19 -3.37 -13.45 13.41
N VAL A 20 -2.33 -13.15 12.61
CA VAL A 20 -1.26 -12.21 12.99
C VAL A 20 -1.10 -11.00 12.04
N PRO A 21 -2.17 -10.46 11.43
CA PRO A 21 -2.04 -9.37 10.47
C PRO A 21 -1.50 -8.09 11.09
N TRP A 22 -1.83 -7.80 12.35
CA TRP A 22 -1.40 -6.59 13.05
C TRP A 22 0.07 -6.62 13.43
N GLN A 23 0.59 -7.77 13.87
CA GLN A 23 2.03 -7.97 14.12
C GLN A 23 2.82 -7.78 12.83
N TYR A 24 2.32 -8.35 11.75
CA TYR A 24 2.92 -8.18 10.43
C TYR A 24 2.97 -6.70 10.00
N LEU A 25 1.85 -5.99 10.11
CA LEU A 25 1.74 -4.58 9.72
C LEU A 25 2.58 -3.67 10.61
N PHE A 26 2.72 -4.02 11.90
CA PHE A 26 3.58 -3.33 12.85
C PHE A 26 5.04 -3.35 12.38
N PHE A 27 5.62 -4.54 12.20
CA PHE A 27 7.02 -4.66 11.76
C PHE A 27 7.24 -4.06 10.37
N ARG A 28 6.36 -4.35 9.42
CA ARG A 28 6.45 -3.82 8.06
C ARG A 28 6.35 -2.30 8.04
N GLY A 29 5.41 -1.71 8.78
CA GLY A 29 5.19 -0.27 8.83
C GLY A 29 6.40 0.48 9.36
N PHE A 30 6.92 0.06 10.52
CA PHE A 30 8.12 0.68 11.10
C PHE A 30 9.37 0.45 10.26
N THR A 31 9.52 -0.71 9.63
CA THR A 31 10.64 -0.96 8.70
C THR A 31 10.61 0.02 7.53
N ILE A 32 9.44 0.24 6.91
CA ILE A 32 9.29 1.24 5.83
C ILE A 32 9.65 2.63 6.33
N PHE A 33 9.15 3.03 7.49
CA PHE A 33 9.44 4.33 8.08
C PHE A 33 10.94 4.52 8.31
N ILE A 34 11.61 3.54 8.93
CA ILE A 34 13.04 3.61 9.26
C ILE A 34 13.89 3.66 7.99
N ILE A 35 13.65 2.75 7.04
CA ILE A 35 14.47 2.65 5.82
C ILE A 35 14.34 3.92 4.97
N ILE A 36 13.12 4.42 4.77
CA ILE A 36 12.92 5.64 3.96
C ILE A 36 13.57 6.85 4.63
N ASN A 37 13.46 6.99 5.96
CA ASN A 37 14.13 8.09 6.66
C ASN A 37 15.64 7.96 6.63
N PHE A 38 16.17 6.74 6.75
CA PHE A 38 17.61 6.49 6.62
C PHE A 38 18.10 6.85 5.20
N TYR A 39 17.38 6.42 4.17
CA TYR A 39 17.69 6.79 2.78
C TYR A 39 17.70 8.32 2.57
N LEU A 40 16.67 9.02 3.06
CA LEU A 40 16.59 10.47 2.98
C LEU A 40 17.71 11.15 3.75
N PHE A 41 18.08 10.63 4.92
CA PHE A 41 19.20 11.14 5.70
C PHE A 41 20.54 10.97 4.95
N VAL A 42 20.78 9.82 4.33
CA VAL A 42 22.01 9.59 3.54
C VAL A 42 22.06 10.51 2.32
N LYS A 43 20.91 10.73 1.65
CA LYS A 43 20.83 11.53 0.43
C LYS A 43 20.89 13.04 0.69
N GLU A 44 20.27 13.55 1.73
CA GLU A 44 20.03 14.98 1.98
C GLU A 44 20.67 15.48 3.29
N GLY A 45 21.31 14.60 4.04
CA GLY A 45 21.84 14.91 5.37
C GLY A 45 20.73 15.39 6.31
N LYS A 46 21.04 16.29 7.23
CA LYS A 46 20.07 16.85 8.19
C LYS A 46 18.93 17.65 7.53
N SER A 47 19.05 17.97 6.24
CA SER A 47 18.04 18.74 5.50
C SER A 47 16.76 17.96 5.23
N PHE A 48 16.78 16.61 5.32
CA PHE A 48 15.61 15.77 5.07
C PHE A 48 14.40 16.12 5.97
N THR A 49 14.66 16.64 7.19
CA THR A 49 13.60 17.08 8.10
C THR A 49 12.76 18.23 7.53
N LYS A 50 13.33 19.04 6.62
CA LYS A 50 12.60 20.11 5.93
C LYS A 50 11.50 19.55 5.01
N ASN A 51 11.64 18.30 4.53
CA ASN A 51 10.64 17.65 3.69
C ASN A 51 9.35 17.41 4.48
N TYR A 52 9.44 17.11 5.77
CA TYR A 52 8.27 16.99 6.64
C TYR A 52 7.52 18.31 6.83
N LYS A 53 8.21 19.44 6.80
CA LYS A 53 7.57 20.77 6.80
C LYS A 53 6.91 21.11 5.46
N LYS A 54 7.45 20.57 4.35
CA LYS A 54 6.94 20.80 3.00
C LYS A 54 5.82 19.84 2.60
N ILE A 55 5.62 18.75 3.33
CA ILE A 55 4.69 17.68 2.97
C ILE A 55 3.25 18.19 2.77
N GLY A 56 2.80 19.13 3.62
CA GLY A 56 1.48 19.75 3.56
C GLY A 56 0.33 18.74 3.67
N ALA A 57 -0.88 19.22 3.48
CA ALA A 57 -2.08 18.38 3.58
C ALA A 57 -2.10 17.25 2.53
N SER A 58 -1.62 17.51 1.32
CA SER A 58 -1.57 16.50 0.25
C SER A 58 -0.72 15.29 0.63
N GLY A 59 0.47 15.51 1.19
CA GLY A 59 1.33 14.40 1.59
C GLY A 59 0.86 13.68 2.85
N ILE A 60 0.25 14.40 3.81
CA ILE A 60 -0.32 13.77 5.02
C ILE A 60 -1.51 12.89 4.62
N LEU A 61 -2.47 13.41 3.86
CA LEU A 61 -3.63 12.66 3.39
C LEU A 61 -3.21 11.49 2.49
N GLY A 62 -2.24 11.72 1.60
CA GLY A 62 -1.67 10.66 0.77
C GLY A 62 -0.98 9.57 1.59
N GLY A 63 -0.21 9.95 2.62
CA GLY A 63 0.43 9.01 3.52
C GLY A 63 -0.57 8.16 4.31
N ILE A 64 -1.60 8.80 4.89
CA ILE A 64 -2.67 8.08 5.59
C ILE A 64 -3.41 7.13 4.63
N SER A 65 -3.79 7.61 3.44
CA SER A 65 -4.46 6.78 2.44
C SER A 65 -3.63 5.57 2.02
N LEU A 66 -2.33 5.77 1.82
CA LEU A 66 -1.41 4.67 1.50
C LEU A 66 -1.27 3.70 2.68
N GLY A 67 -1.20 4.21 3.92
CA GLY A 67 -1.17 3.36 5.11
C GLY A 67 -2.42 2.49 5.25
N ILE A 68 -3.62 3.07 5.02
CA ILE A 68 -4.89 2.33 4.97
C ILE A 68 -4.84 1.28 3.85
N ALA A 69 -4.37 1.67 2.65
CA ALA A 69 -4.23 0.74 1.54
C ALA A 69 -3.33 -0.45 1.87
N MET A 70 -2.22 -0.20 2.56
CA MET A 70 -1.30 -1.25 3.01
C MET A 70 -1.96 -2.22 4.00
N MET A 71 -2.76 -1.71 4.94
CA MET A 71 -3.52 -2.54 5.88
C MET A 71 -4.57 -3.37 5.13
N CYS A 72 -5.38 -2.74 4.29
CA CYS A 72 -6.39 -3.41 3.48
C CYS A 72 -5.78 -4.48 2.56
N PHE A 73 -4.60 -4.23 2.00
CA PHE A 73 -3.90 -5.22 1.16
C PHE A 73 -3.59 -6.50 1.93
N ILE A 74 -3.03 -6.38 3.14
CA ILE A 74 -2.70 -7.55 3.96
C ILE A 74 -3.96 -8.30 4.39
N TRP A 75 -4.98 -7.58 4.82
CA TRP A 75 -6.27 -8.19 5.16
C TRP A 75 -6.95 -8.87 3.97
N SER A 76 -6.85 -8.31 2.77
CA SER A 76 -7.38 -8.95 1.56
C SER A 76 -6.63 -10.25 1.26
N ILE A 77 -5.28 -10.21 1.18
CA ILE A 77 -4.48 -11.35 0.76
C ILE A 77 -4.50 -12.51 1.77
N THR A 78 -4.84 -12.24 3.03
CA THR A 78 -5.00 -13.26 4.07
C THR A 78 -6.40 -13.88 4.07
N HIS A 79 -7.42 -13.20 3.52
CA HIS A 79 -8.82 -13.69 3.49
C HIS A 79 -9.30 -14.12 2.09
N THR A 80 -8.45 -13.96 1.08
CA THR A 80 -8.69 -14.46 -0.27
C THR A 80 -7.40 -15.04 -0.86
N THR A 81 -7.43 -15.33 -2.15
CA THR A 81 -6.21 -15.75 -2.85
C THR A 81 -5.38 -14.54 -3.28
N VAL A 82 -4.06 -14.74 -3.42
CA VAL A 82 -3.13 -13.72 -3.96
C VAL A 82 -3.65 -13.21 -5.32
N ALA A 83 -4.10 -14.12 -6.19
CA ALA A 83 -4.58 -13.79 -7.52
C ALA A 83 -5.79 -12.84 -7.45
N VAL A 84 -6.73 -13.11 -6.57
CA VAL A 84 -7.95 -12.28 -6.38
C VAL A 84 -7.58 -10.91 -5.80
N THR A 85 -6.71 -10.84 -4.80
CA THR A 85 -6.24 -9.55 -4.25
C THR A 85 -5.56 -8.71 -5.32
N LEU A 86 -4.67 -9.30 -6.13
CA LEU A 86 -3.99 -8.59 -7.21
C LEU A 86 -4.95 -8.16 -8.32
N LEU A 87 -5.99 -8.96 -8.59
CA LEU A 87 -7.06 -8.60 -9.51
C LEU A 87 -7.84 -7.37 -9.01
N MET A 88 -8.17 -7.32 -7.72
CA MET A 88 -8.82 -6.13 -7.14
C MET A 88 -7.91 -4.90 -7.24
N LEU A 89 -6.60 -5.05 -7.05
CA LEU A 89 -5.63 -3.96 -7.25
C LEU A 89 -5.52 -3.52 -8.71
N ALA A 90 -5.82 -4.35 -9.67
CA ALA A 90 -5.87 -3.96 -11.08
C ALA A 90 -6.94 -2.87 -11.37
N ALA A 91 -7.88 -2.64 -10.44
CA ALA A 91 -8.81 -1.52 -10.49
C ALA A 91 -8.16 -0.15 -10.18
N MET A 92 -6.94 -0.10 -9.63
CA MET A 92 -6.26 1.15 -9.26
C MET A 92 -6.21 2.21 -10.38
N PRO A 93 -5.81 1.90 -11.62
CA PRO A 93 -5.75 2.91 -12.67
C PRO A 93 -7.12 3.57 -12.92
N PHE A 94 -8.20 2.79 -12.85
CA PHE A 94 -9.57 3.26 -13.07
C PHE A 94 -10.02 4.17 -11.94
N MET A 95 -9.83 3.72 -10.70
CA MET A 95 -10.14 4.53 -9.52
C MET A 95 -9.31 5.81 -9.51
N THR A 96 -8.03 5.74 -9.89
CA THR A 96 -7.15 6.91 -9.99
C THR A 96 -7.64 7.90 -11.05
N ALA A 97 -8.11 7.42 -12.21
CA ALA A 97 -8.66 8.28 -13.26
C ALA A 97 -9.96 8.97 -12.80
N ILE A 98 -10.88 8.23 -12.16
CA ILE A 98 -12.12 8.75 -11.60
C ILE A 98 -11.84 9.81 -10.52
N LEU A 99 -10.96 9.50 -9.57
CA LEU A 99 -10.59 10.43 -8.50
C LEU A 99 -9.86 11.66 -9.05
N GLY A 100 -8.97 11.48 -10.04
CA GLY A 100 -8.30 12.59 -10.73
C GLY A 100 -9.30 13.52 -11.43
N TYR A 101 -10.31 12.96 -12.07
CA TYR A 101 -11.40 13.74 -12.67
C TYR A 101 -12.19 14.52 -11.60
N ILE A 102 -12.59 13.86 -10.50
CA ILE A 102 -13.42 14.48 -9.44
C ILE A 102 -12.64 15.56 -8.69
N PHE A 103 -11.43 15.22 -8.20
CA PHE A 103 -10.69 16.10 -7.28
C PHE A 103 -9.76 17.08 -7.98
N LEU A 104 -9.12 16.67 -9.09
CA LEU A 104 -8.16 17.49 -9.80
C LEU A 104 -8.74 18.10 -11.08
N LYS A 105 -9.98 17.75 -11.45
CA LYS A 105 -10.64 18.15 -12.69
C LYS A 105 -9.83 17.79 -13.94
N GLU A 106 -9.05 16.70 -13.87
CA GLU A 106 -8.28 16.19 -14.99
C GLU A 106 -9.21 15.67 -16.09
N LYS A 107 -8.94 16.01 -17.35
CA LYS A 107 -9.73 15.47 -18.47
C LYS A 107 -9.32 14.01 -18.70
N VAL A 108 -10.30 13.12 -18.69
CA VAL A 108 -10.09 11.72 -19.05
C VAL A 108 -10.23 11.63 -20.58
N SER A 109 -9.18 11.14 -21.28
CA SER A 109 -9.25 10.95 -22.72
C SER A 109 -10.18 9.78 -23.08
N ASN A 110 -10.76 9.81 -24.29
CA ASN A 110 -11.60 8.71 -24.78
C ASN A 110 -10.84 7.38 -24.80
N THR A 111 -9.54 7.42 -25.13
CA THR A 111 -8.66 6.24 -25.09
C THR A 111 -8.55 5.68 -23.67
N THR A 112 -8.37 6.56 -22.68
CA THR A 112 -8.34 6.15 -21.26
C THR A 112 -9.67 5.56 -20.84
N LEU A 113 -10.80 6.17 -21.23
CA LEU A 113 -12.13 5.66 -20.92
C LEU A 113 -12.37 4.28 -21.54
N THR A 114 -11.99 4.07 -22.79
CA THR A 114 -12.08 2.76 -23.46
C THR A 114 -11.23 1.72 -22.75
N ALA A 115 -9.99 2.07 -22.37
CA ALA A 115 -9.11 1.17 -21.62
C ALA A 115 -9.70 0.80 -20.26
N ILE A 116 -10.33 1.74 -19.54
CA ILE A 116 -11.05 1.51 -18.30
C ILE A 116 -12.17 0.48 -18.48
N ILE A 117 -13.01 0.66 -19.52
CA ILE A 117 -14.14 -0.23 -19.81
C ILE A 117 -13.64 -1.64 -20.13
N VAL A 118 -12.66 -1.77 -21.02
CA VAL A 118 -12.10 -3.09 -21.40
C VAL A 118 -11.53 -3.82 -20.21
N ALA A 119 -10.79 -3.12 -19.36
CA ALA A 119 -10.20 -3.75 -18.18
C ALA A 119 -11.24 -4.04 -17.10
N ALA A 120 -12.28 -3.22 -16.91
CA ALA A 120 -13.40 -3.53 -16.02
C ALA A 120 -14.11 -4.83 -16.46
N ILE A 121 -14.36 -4.98 -17.76
CA ILE A 121 -14.91 -6.22 -18.33
C ILE A 121 -13.99 -7.42 -18.03
N GLY A 122 -12.68 -7.26 -18.22
CA GLY A 122 -11.69 -8.29 -17.89
C GLY A 122 -11.72 -8.71 -16.42
N ILE A 123 -11.78 -7.74 -15.51
CA ILE A 123 -11.90 -7.99 -14.05
C ILE A 123 -13.19 -8.74 -13.74
N ILE A 124 -14.30 -8.29 -14.29
CA ILE A 124 -15.61 -8.93 -14.11
C ILE A 124 -15.58 -10.38 -14.63
N PHE A 125 -15.07 -10.59 -15.85
CA PHE A 125 -14.96 -11.92 -16.44
C PHE A 125 -14.09 -12.87 -15.61
N MET A 126 -12.95 -12.40 -15.11
CA MET A 126 -12.09 -13.19 -14.22
C MET A 126 -12.77 -13.48 -12.88
N ALA A 127 -13.49 -12.50 -12.30
CA ALA A 127 -14.22 -12.70 -11.06
C ALA A 127 -15.32 -13.75 -11.19
N PHE A 128 -16.07 -13.76 -12.29
CA PHE A 128 -17.11 -14.77 -12.55
C PHE A 128 -16.55 -16.17 -12.84
N ASN A 129 -15.33 -16.24 -13.39
CA ASN A 129 -14.77 -17.52 -13.81
C ASN A 129 -13.83 -18.15 -12.77
N SER A 130 -13.47 -17.42 -11.70
CA SER A 130 -12.68 -17.95 -10.61
C SER A 130 -13.55 -18.80 -9.68
N ARG A 131 -13.26 -20.09 -9.63
CA ARG A 131 -13.90 -21.05 -8.70
C ARG A 131 -13.54 -20.78 -7.22
N GLU A 132 -12.53 -19.97 -6.97
CA GLU A 132 -12.02 -19.61 -5.65
C GLU A 132 -12.07 -18.09 -5.46
N ILE A 133 -13.29 -17.54 -5.42
CA ILE A 133 -13.48 -16.08 -5.23
C ILE A 133 -13.01 -15.61 -3.83
N GLY A 134 -12.81 -16.53 -2.90
CA GLY A 134 -12.50 -16.20 -1.51
C GLY A 134 -13.72 -15.62 -0.78
N THR A 135 -13.48 -14.95 0.33
CA THR A 135 -14.54 -14.33 1.11
C THR A 135 -14.97 -12.99 0.51
N LEU A 136 -16.26 -12.65 0.57
CA LEU A 136 -16.76 -11.31 0.19
C LEU A 136 -16.01 -10.20 0.93
N PHE A 137 -15.68 -10.44 2.20
CA PHE A 137 -14.85 -9.54 3.00
C PHE A 137 -13.50 -9.26 2.33
N GLY A 138 -12.77 -10.31 1.92
CA GLY A 138 -11.46 -10.15 1.26
C GLY A 138 -11.55 -9.37 -0.06
N LEU A 139 -12.63 -9.57 -0.84
CA LEU A 139 -12.87 -8.82 -2.08
C LEU A 139 -13.09 -7.32 -1.80
N VAL A 140 -13.99 -7.00 -0.88
CA VAL A 140 -14.31 -5.61 -0.53
C VAL A 140 -13.07 -4.89 0.02
N ILE A 141 -12.33 -5.53 0.91
CA ILE A 141 -11.09 -4.97 1.46
C ILE A 141 -10.02 -4.82 0.38
N GLY A 142 -9.93 -5.73 -0.59
CA GLY A 142 -9.05 -5.60 -1.75
C GLY A 142 -9.38 -4.38 -2.61
N LEU A 143 -10.65 -4.12 -2.86
CA LEU A 143 -11.10 -2.90 -3.56
C LEU A 143 -10.82 -1.64 -2.73
N LEU A 144 -11.01 -1.67 -1.41
CA LEU A 144 -10.63 -0.56 -0.52
C LEU A 144 -9.12 -0.31 -0.55
N SER A 145 -8.29 -1.36 -0.65
CA SER A 145 -6.86 -1.20 -0.86
C SER A 145 -6.56 -0.47 -2.17
N ALA A 146 -7.19 -0.90 -3.28
CA ALA A 146 -7.05 -0.22 -4.58
C ALA A 146 -7.46 1.26 -4.52
N LEU A 147 -8.55 1.56 -3.82
CA LEU A 147 -9.03 2.92 -3.61
C LEU A 147 -8.03 3.76 -2.82
N GLY A 148 -7.48 3.23 -1.73
CA GLY A 148 -6.47 3.92 -0.91
C GLY A 148 -5.18 4.21 -1.68
N PHE A 149 -4.68 3.27 -2.49
CA PHE A 149 -3.56 3.51 -3.41
C PHE A 149 -3.88 4.59 -4.45
N SER A 150 -5.11 4.61 -4.96
CA SER A 150 -5.57 5.61 -5.92
C SER A 150 -5.62 7.00 -5.30
N PHE A 151 -6.13 7.12 -4.07
CA PHE A 151 -6.10 8.38 -3.31
C PHE A 151 -4.67 8.87 -3.06
N PHE A 152 -3.75 7.98 -2.68
CA PHE A 152 -2.34 8.31 -2.56
C PHE A 152 -1.79 8.88 -3.88
N SER A 153 -2.04 8.21 -4.99
CA SER A 153 -1.57 8.64 -6.32
C SER A 153 -2.12 10.02 -6.71
N VAL A 154 -3.40 10.28 -6.45
CA VAL A 154 -4.06 11.56 -6.71
C VAL A 154 -3.55 12.65 -5.77
N SER A 155 -3.32 12.34 -4.51
CA SER A 155 -2.79 13.30 -3.52
C SER A 155 -1.39 13.79 -3.85
N LEU A 156 -0.53 12.93 -4.43
CA LEU A 156 0.79 13.34 -4.91
C LEU A 156 0.69 14.30 -6.09
N ARG A 157 -0.32 14.14 -6.95
CA ARG A 157 -0.56 15.03 -8.11
C ARG A 157 -1.23 16.35 -7.70
N TRP A 158 -1.96 16.38 -6.59
CA TRP A 158 -2.65 17.58 -6.11
C TRP A 158 -1.68 18.74 -5.87
N ARG A 159 -0.48 18.48 -5.37
CA ARG A 159 0.58 19.48 -5.21
C ARG A 159 1.86 18.98 -5.87
N LYS A 160 2.31 19.68 -6.93
CA LYS A 160 3.49 19.29 -7.76
C LYS A 160 4.78 19.03 -6.98
N ASN A 161 4.92 19.61 -5.78
CA ASN A 161 6.14 19.53 -4.97
C ASN A 161 5.96 18.67 -3.71
N THR A 162 4.95 17.80 -3.66
CA THR A 162 4.76 16.89 -2.53
C THR A 162 5.91 15.86 -2.49
N PRO A 163 6.70 15.79 -1.41
CA PRO A 163 7.83 14.87 -1.32
C PRO A 163 7.34 13.42 -1.17
N THR A 164 7.43 12.64 -2.24
CA THR A 164 6.87 11.27 -2.34
C THR A 164 7.45 10.36 -1.26
N PHE A 165 8.78 10.32 -1.08
CA PHE A 165 9.41 9.47 -0.07
C PHE A 165 8.95 9.80 1.36
N THR A 166 8.86 11.08 1.69
CA THR A 166 8.35 11.52 2.99
C THR A 166 6.89 11.12 3.18
N THR A 167 6.08 11.18 2.12
CA THR A 167 4.69 10.70 2.15
C THR A 167 4.62 9.20 2.43
N VAL A 168 5.52 8.40 1.84
CA VAL A 168 5.60 6.95 2.12
C VAL A 168 6.12 6.68 3.54
N ALA A 169 7.05 7.48 4.04
CA ALA A 169 7.46 7.39 5.44
C ALA A 169 6.29 7.64 6.40
N VAL A 170 5.44 8.65 6.11
CA VAL A 170 4.20 8.89 6.86
C VAL A 170 3.25 7.70 6.78
N ALA A 171 3.11 7.05 5.62
CA ALA A 171 2.30 5.85 5.49
C ALA A 171 2.81 4.69 6.35
N GLY A 172 4.12 4.45 6.34
CA GLY A 172 4.76 3.45 7.19
C GLY A 172 4.56 3.74 8.68
N LEU A 173 4.77 5.00 9.08
CA LEU A 173 4.54 5.43 10.46
C LEU A 173 3.08 5.25 10.87
N PHE A 174 2.14 5.70 10.04
CA PHE A 174 0.71 5.55 10.30
C PHE A 174 0.30 4.07 10.43
N CYS A 175 0.74 3.23 9.49
CA CYS A 175 0.47 1.79 9.50
C CYS A 175 1.05 1.12 10.77
N GLY A 176 2.32 1.40 11.09
CA GLY A 176 2.99 0.85 12.26
C GLY A 176 2.38 1.31 13.58
N THR A 177 2.08 2.61 13.73
CA THR A 177 1.47 3.15 14.95
C THR A 177 0.03 2.69 15.12
N PHE A 178 -0.76 2.63 14.07
CA PHE A 178 -2.12 2.09 14.13
C PHE A 178 -2.11 0.63 14.58
N SER A 179 -1.24 -0.19 13.98
CA SER A 179 -1.08 -1.60 14.37
C SER A 179 -0.60 -1.75 15.82
N PHE A 180 0.32 -0.88 16.26
CA PHE A 180 0.78 -0.84 17.66
C PHE A 180 -0.38 -0.63 18.64
N PHE A 181 -1.24 0.36 18.37
CA PHE A 181 -2.39 0.61 19.23
C PHE A 181 -3.40 -0.54 19.20
N VAL A 182 -3.65 -1.14 18.03
CA VAL A 182 -4.54 -2.32 17.97
C VAL A 182 -3.99 -3.46 18.81
N LEU A 183 -2.69 -3.74 18.75
CA LEU A 183 -2.06 -4.80 19.55
C LEU A 183 -2.18 -4.54 21.05
N ILE A 184 -1.98 -3.29 21.50
CA ILE A 184 -2.17 -2.92 22.91
C ILE A 184 -3.62 -3.12 23.34
N PHE A 185 -4.58 -2.60 22.56
CA PHE A 185 -5.99 -2.66 22.96
C PHE A 185 -6.61 -4.06 22.86
N SER A 186 -6.02 -4.95 22.05
CA SER A 186 -6.43 -6.35 21.96
C SER A 186 -5.68 -7.29 22.90
N ASP A 187 -4.78 -6.74 23.73
CA ASP A 187 -3.91 -7.51 24.65
C ASP A 187 -3.14 -8.63 23.92
N ALA A 188 -2.74 -8.35 22.68
CA ALA A 188 -2.07 -9.30 21.82
C ALA A 188 -0.55 -9.14 21.88
N ASP A 189 0.16 -10.26 21.78
CA ASP A 189 1.62 -10.24 21.74
C ASP A 189 2.15 -9.49 20.52
N PHE A 190 3.15 -8.63 20.74
CA PHE A 190 3.85 -7.94 19.65
C PHE A 190 4.69 -8.88 18.80
N PHE A 191 5.28 -9.89 19.42
CA PHE A 191 6.12 -10.88 18.79
C PHE A 191 5.39 -12.23 18.74
N THR A 192 5.26 -12.80 17.57
CA THR A 192 4.76 -14.16 17.39
C THR A 192 5.92 -15.14 17.28
N THR A 193 6.66 -15.05 16.16
CA THR A 193 7.88 -15.80 15.94
C THR A 193 8.96 -14.88 15.34
N PHE A 194 10.23 -15.20 15.58
CA PHE A 194 11.34 -14.48 14.95
C PHE A 194 11.24 -14.52 13.41
N ARG A 195 10.78 -15.65 12.87
CA ARG A 195 10.55 -15.84 11.44
C ARG A 195 9.50 -14.87 10.90
N ASN A 196 8.33 -14.78 11.52
CA ASN A 196 7.24 -13.89 11.07
C ASN A 196 7.67 -12.42 11.13
N SER A 197 8.33 -12.00 12.20
CA SER A 197 8.84 -10.63 12.36
C SER A 197 9.87 -10.29 11.30
N SER A 198 10.81 -11.21 11.03
CA SER A 198 11.85 -11.04 10.00
C SER A 198 11.27 -10.98 8.59
N LEU A 199 10.29 -11.84 8.25
CA LEU A 199 9.60 -11.82 6.96
C LEU A 199 8.82 -10.52 6.77
N SER A 200 8.18 -10.02 7.81
CA SER A 200 7.45 -8.74 7.78
C SER A 200 8.39 -7.56 7.50
N ALA A 201 9.55 -7.53 8.17
CA ALA A 201 10.60 -6.55 7.94
C ALA A 201 11.21 -6.68 6.54
N LEU A 202 11.44 -7.92 6.06
CA LEU A 202 11.91 -8.19 4.71
C LEU A 202 10.95 -7.64 3.66
N HIS A 203 9.64 -7.83 3.83
CA HIS A 203 8.65 -7.24 2.92
C HIS A 203 8.73 -5.71 2.91
N GLY A 204 8.83 -5.07 4.07
CA GLY A 204 9.05 -3.62 4.16
C GLY A 204 10.30 -3.17 3.39
N THR A 205 11.39 -3.91 3.54
CA THR A 205 12.67 -3.64 2.85
C THR A 205 12.53 -3.78 1.33
N LEU A 206 11.86 -4.82 0.84
CA LEU A 206 11.61 -5.02 -0.59
C LEU A 206 10.77 -3.89 -1.20
N VAL A 207 9.74 -3.44 -0.50
CA VAL A 207 8.92 -2.29 -0.93
C VAL A 207 9.77 -1.03 -1.05
N CYS A 208 10.58 -0.72 -0.03
CA CYS A 208 11.46 0.45 -0.04
C CYS A 208 12.51 0.36 -1.15
N SER A 209 13.15 -0.80 -1.31
CA SER A 209 14.15 -1.03 -2.36
C SER A 209 13.55 -0.82 -3.75
N GLY A 210 12.35 -1.36 -3.99
CA GLY A 210 11.63 -1.18 -5.25
C GLY A 210 11.32 0.29 -5.55
N MET A 211 10.94 1.07 -4.52
CA MET A 211 10.68 2.50 -4.68
C MET A 211 11.95 3.31 -4.94
N ILE A 212 13.02 3.03 -4.19
CA ILE A 212 14.29 3.74 -4.34
C ILE A 212 14.87 3.49 -5.74
N LEU A 213 14.90 2.24 -6.19
CA LEU A 213 15.39 1.88 -7.52
C LEU A 213 14.53 2.51 -8.65
N TYR A 214 13.21 2.53 -8.48
CA TYR A 214 12.31 3.20 -9.43
C TYR A 214 12.57 4.71 -9.54
N SER A 215 13.05 5.34 -8.47
CA SER A 215 13.33 6.78 -8.48
C SER A 215 14.69 7.15 -9.04
N ILE A 216 15.59 6.19 -9.23
CA ILE A 216 16.96 6.39 -9.76
C ILE A 216 17.01 6.12 -11.27
N GLY A 217 16.15 5.25 -11.79
CA GLY A 217 16.07 4.93 -13.23
C GLY A 217 15.04 5.72 -13.95
#